data_9f2c5f21d1925b9bb4bfb552b5e50f1a
#
_entry.id   9f2c5f21d1925b9bb4bfb552b5e50f1a
#
_cell.length_a   1.000
_cell.length_b   1.000
_cell.length_c   1.000
_cell.angle_alpha   90.00
_cell.angle_beta   90.00
_cell.angle_gamma   90.00
#
_symmetry.space_group_name_H-M   'P 1'
#
loop_
_entity.id
_entity.type
_entity.pdbx_description
1 polymer ?
#
loop_
_entity_poly.entity_id
_entity_poly.type
_entity_poly.pdbx_seq_one_letter_code
_entity_poly.pdbx_strand_id
1 'polypeptide(L)'
;MAEKKIITKKSEDFFEKYLNNAAPTGYEWEGQKIWMDYLKPYVDTFITDTYGTAVGVINPDAKYKVVIEGHSDEISWYVNYITDNGLIHVIRNGGSDHLIAPSKWVNIHTKNGIVKGVFGWPAIHTRDKSKEQAPSLDNIFIDTG
;
A
#
# COMPACT_ATOMS: atom_id res chain seq x y z
N MET A 1 -23.41 19.00 28.92
CA MET A 1 -23.49 18.05 27.78
C MET A 1 -22.12 17.38 27.67
N ALA A 2 -22.05 16.05 27.70
CA ALA A 2 -20.79 15.36 27.55
C ALA A 2 -20.26 15.62 26.13
N GLU A 3 -19.01 16.02 26.01
CA GLU A 3 -18.33 16.26 24.74
C GLU A 3 -18.33 14.95 23.94
N LYS A 4 -18.99 14.94 22.79
CA LYS A 4 -19.07 13.74 21.95
C LYS A 4 -17.69 13.52 21.33
N LYS A 5 -16.95 12.53 21.81
CA LYS A 5 -15.68 12.13 21.19
C LYS A 5 -15.91 11.80 19.72
N ILE A 6 -15.28 12.55 18.83
CA ILE A 6 -15.29 12.33 17.37
C ILE A 6 -14.56 11.04 17.04
N ILE A 7 -13.40 10.82 17.67
CA ILE A 7 -12.59 9.60 17.52
C ILE A 7 -12.98 8.62 18.63
N THR A 8 -13.46 7.48 18.25
CA THR A 8 -13.88 6.39 19.14
C THR A 8 -12.93 5.22 19.04
N LYS A 9 -12.92 4.31 20.03
CA LYS A 9 -12.12 3.08 19.95
C LYS A 9 -12.44 2.28 18.68
N LYS A 10 -13.72 2.23 18.27
CA LYS A 10 -14.14 1.57 17.03
C LYS A 10 -13.49 2.19 15.78
N SER A 11 -13.38 3.52 15.73
CA SER A 11 -12.75 4.21 14.60
C SER A 11 -11.22 4.08 14.62
N GLU A 12 -10.61 4.02 15.79
CA GLU A 12 -9.18 3.74 15.93
C GLU A 12 -8.86 2.31 15.47
N ASP A 13 -9.62 1.30 15.92
CA ASP A 13 -9.43 -0.10 15.51
C ASP A 13 -9.61 -0.29 14.00
N PHE A 14 -10.60 0.38 13.41
CA PHE A 14 -10.79 0.40 11.95
C PHE A 14 -9.57 1.01 11.26
N PHE A 15 -9.12 2.16 11.71
CA PHE A 15 -7.99 2.89 11.12
C PHE A 15 -6.70 2.07 11.18
N GLU A 16 -6.41 1.47 12.33
CA GLU A 16 -5.27 0.57 12.50
C GLU A 16 -5.35 -0.62 11.54
N LYS A 17 -6.50 -1.29 11.48
CA LYS A 17 -6.73 -2.42 10.58
C LYS A 17 -6.57 -2.02 9.11
N TYR A 18 -7.12 -0.87 8.73
CA TYR A 18 -7.08 -0.38 7.35
C TYR A 18 -5.66 -0.01 6.91
N LEU A 19 -4.91 0.72 7.74
CA LEU A 19 -3.54 1.13 7.43
C LEU A 19 -2.53 -0.04 7.45
N ASN A 20 -2.80 -1.10 8.20
CA ASN A 20 -1.94 -2.28 8.23
C ASN A 20 -2.31 -3.32 7.16
N ASN A 21 -3.37 -3.07 6.39
CA ASN A 21 -3.70 -3.89 5.23
C ASN A 21 -2.89 -3.42 4.02
N ALA A 22 -2.23 -4.33 3.33
CA ALA A 22 -1.57 -4.01 2.08
C ALA A 22 -2.61 -3.70 1.00
N ALA A 23 -2.47 -2.56 0.36
CA ALA A 23 -3.37 -2.10 -0.70
C ALA A 23 -2.56 -1.48 -1.87
N PRO A 24 -1.59 -2.23 -2.45
CA PRO A 24 -0.84 -1.72 -3.59
C PRO A 24 -1.78 -1.44 -4.76
N THR A 25 -1.45 -0.43 -5.58
CA THR A 25 -2.22 -0.08 -6.78
C THR A 25 -2.50 -1.31 -7.63
N GLY A 26 -3.78 -1.57 -7.92
CA GLY A 26 -4.26 -2.76 -8.62
C GLY A 26 -4.55 -3.96 -7.70
N TYR A 27 -4.44 -3.81 -6.38
CA TYR A 27 -4.66 -4.87 -5.39
C TYR A 27 -5.40 -4.36 -4.14
N GLU A 28 -6.28 -3.37 -4.29
CA GLU A 28 -6.94 -2.62 -3.21
C GLU A 28 -8.13 -3.35 -2.59
N TRP A 29 -8.57 -4.43 -3.18
CA TRP A 29 -9.83 -5.09 -2.88
C TRP A 29 -10.03 -5.45 -1.40
N GLU A 30 -9.00 -5.95 -0.70
CA GLU A 30 -9.10 -6.28 0.72
C GLU A 30 -9.27 -5.01 1.59
N GLY A 31 -8.56 -3.93 1.26
CA GLY A 31 -8.73 -2.63 1.89
C GLY A 31 -10.12 -2.07 1.67
N GLN A 32 -10.64 -2.13 0.45
CA GLN A 32 -12.01 -1.69 0.13
C GLN A 32 -13.05 -2.48 0.91
N LYS A 33 -12.86 -3.79 1.07
CA LYS A 33 -13.76 -4.61 1.87
C LYS A 33 -13.76 -4.20 3.35
N ILE A 34 -12.58 -3.97 3.93
CA ILE A 34 -12.45 -3.47 5.31
C ILE A 34 -13.20 -2.14 5.47
N TRP A 35 -13.05 -1.23 4.50
CA TRP A 35 -13.71 0.07 4.48
C TRP A 35 -15.23 -0.07 4.36
N MET A 36 -15.72 -0.89 3.43
CA MET A 36 -17.15 -1.14 3.25
C MET A 36 -17.80 -1.78 4.49
N ASP A 37 -17.12 -2.76 5.12
CA ASP A 37 -17.61 -3.41 6.34
C ASP A 37 -17.73 -2.39 7.49
N TYR A 38 -16.80 -1.45 7.61
CA TYR A 38 -16.86 -0.39 8.61
C TYR A 38 -18.01 0.58 8.35
N LEU A 39 -18.24 0.96 7.09
CA LEU A 39 -19.29 1.92 6.70
C LEU A 39 -20.68 1.32 6.66
N LYS A 40 -20.81 0.02 6.52
CA LYS A 40 -22.12 -0.66 6.35
C LYS A 40 -23.24 -0.20 7.30
N PRO A 41 -23.01 0.10 8.59
CA PRO A 41 -24.05 0.60 9.49
C PRO A 41 -24.46 2.06 9.25
N TYR A 42 -23.76 2.79 8.41
CA TYR A 42 -23.89 4.24 8.25
C TYR A 42 -24.34 4.67 6.86
N VAL A 43 -24.48 3.73 5.91
CA VAL A 43 -24.87 4.00 4.53
C VAL A 43 -26.12 3.21 4.15
N ASP A 44 -26.88 3.72 3.20
CA ASP A 44 -28.09 3.06 2.69
C ASP A 44 -27.76 2.01 1.64
N THR A 45 -26.71 2.26 0.83
CA THR A 45 -26.27 1.33 -0.22
C THR A 45 -24.80 1.53 -0.57
N PHE A 46 -24.24 0.56 -1.30
CA PHE A 46 -22.92 0.66 -1.90
C PHE A 46 -23.00 0.58 -3.42
N ILE A 47 -22.13 1.31 -4.09
CA ILE A 47 -21.87 1.19 -5.52
C ILE A 47 -20.42 0.72 -5.66
N THR A 48 -20.19 -0.30 -6.48
CA THR A 48 -18.86 -0.80 -6.82
C THR A 48 -18.75 -1.00 -8.32
N ASP A 49 -17.55 -0.94 -8.85
CA ASP A 49 -17.26 -1.19 -10.25
C ASP A 49 -16.11 -2.18 -10.46
N THR A 50 -15.79 -2.46 -11.71
CA THR A 50 -14.72 -3.39 -12.10
C THR A 50 -13.30 -2.83 -11.89
N TYR A 51 -13.16 -1.53 -11.61
CA TYR A 51 -11.89 -0.90 -11.22
C TYR A 51 -11.59 -1.01 -9.74
N GLY A 52 -12.54 -1.57 -8.94
CA GLY A 52 -12.40 -1.64 -7.49
C GLY A 52 -12.85 -0.37 -6.77
N THR A 53 -13.51 0.57 -7.46
CA THR A 53 -14.12 1.72 -6.82
C THR A 53 -15.22 1.25 -5.85
N ALA A 54 -15.22 1.80 -4.64
CA ALA A 54 -16.27 1.56 -3.66
C ALA A 54 -16.85 2.89 -3.17
N VAL A 55 -18.19 3.05 -3.28
CA VAL A 55 -18.90 4.25 -2.88
C VAL A 55 -19.98 3.88 -1.87
N GLY A 56 -19.90 4.42 -0.65
CA GLY A 56 -20.98 4.36 0.31
C GLY A 56 -21.95 5.53 0.08
N VAL A 57 -23.23 5.26 -0.09
CA VAL A 57 -24.24 6.25 -0.44
C VAL A 57 -25.22 6.42 0.71
N ILE A 58 -25.51 7.67 1.07
CA ILE A 58 -26.56 8.09 2.01
C ILE A 58 -27.57 8.91 1.24
N ASN A 59 -28.85 8.66 1.44
CA ASN A 59 -29.98 9.32 0.76
C ASN A 59 -29.84 9.28 -0.78
N PRO A 60 -29.89 8.07 -1.40
CA PRO A 60 -29.67 7.92 -2.84
C PRO A 60 -30.61 8.76 -3.71
N ASP A 61 -31.82 9.06 -3.22
CA ASP A 61 -32.84 9.83 -3.94
C ASP A 61 -32.73 11.35 -3.73
N ALA A 62 -31.73 11.82 -2.97
CA ALA A 62 -31.52 13.25 -2.76
C ALA A 62 -31.26 13.99 -4.09
N LYS A 63 -31.93 15.12 -4.30
CA LYS A 63 -31.74 15.96 -5.51
C LYS A 63 -30.36 16.59 -5.61
N TYR A 64 -29.76 16.92 -4.45
CA TYR A 64 -28.42 17.45 -4.36
C TYR A 64 -27.50 16.40 -3.75
N LYS A 65 -26.37 16.18 -4.35
CA LYS A 65 -25.38 15.18 -3.90
C LYS A 65 -24.04 15.85 -3.64
N VAL A 66 -23.42 15.45 -2.55
CA VAL A 66 -22.02 15.80 -2.21
C VAL A 66 -21.20 14.52 -2.30
N VAL A 67 -20.09 14.56 -2.98
CA VAL A 67 -19.14 13.46 -3.05
C VAL A 67 -17.88 13.85 -2.27
N ILE A 68 -17.47 12.96 -1.37
CA ILE A 68 -16.19 13.02 -0.68
C ILE A 68 -15.37 11.84 -1.19
N GLU A 69 -14.27 12.11 -1.83
CA GLU A 69 -13.41 11.07 -2.43
C GLU A 69 -12.01 11.05 -1.82
N GLY A 70 -11.39 9.89 -1.86
CA GLY A 70 -10.00 9.68 -1.51
C GLY A 70 -9.50 8.42 -2.21
N HIS A 71 -8.20 8.33 -2.50
CA HIS A 71 -7.64 7.10 -3.03
C HIS A 71 -7.42 6.07 -1.93
N SER A 72 -7.54 4.80 -2.28
CA SER A 72 -7.42 3.66 -1.37
C SER A 72 -6.13 2.87 -1.53
N ASP A 73 -5.37 3.17 -2.58
CA ASP A 73 -4.13 2.49 -2.89
C ASP A 73 -2.92 3.11 -2.21
N GLU A 74 -1.87 2.32 -2.14
CA GLU A 74 -0.55 2.72 -1.67
C GLU A 74 0.53 2.42 -2.69
N ILE A 75 1.63 3.15 -2.62
CA ILE A 75 2.82 2.89 -3.43
C ILE A 75 3.43 1.54 -3.08
N SER A 76 3.96 0.86 -4.08
CA SER A 76 4.55 -0.47 -3.91
C SER A 76 5.60 -0.77 -4.98
N TRP A 77 6.03 -2.01 -5.02
CA TRP A 77 6.99 -2.51 -5.98
C TRP A 77 6.50 -3.82 -6.57
N TYR A 78 6.73 -4.03 -7.86
CA TYR A 78 6.57 -5.35 -8.47
C TYR A 78 7.92 -6.04 -8.55
N VAL A 79 7.93 -7.34 -8.30
CA VAL A 79 9.09 -8.19 -8.59
C VAL A 79 9.28 -8.22 -10.10
N ASN A 80 10.45 -7.77 -10.55
CA ASN A 80 10.82 -7.78 -11.97
C ASN A 80 11.48 -9.10 -12.33
N TYR A 81 12.54 -9.46 -11.60
CA TYR A 81 13.22 -10.76 -11.74
C TYR A 81 13.96 -11.10 -10.45
N ILE A 82 14.34 -12.37 -10.33
CA ILE A 82 15.14 -12.90 -9.24
C ILE A 82 16.44 -13.43 -9.86
N THR A 83 17.56 -13.01 -9.31
CA THR A 83 18.87 -13.46 -9.76
C THR A 83 19.16 -14.89 -9.30
N ASP A 84 20.16 -15.56 -9.90
CA ASP A 84 20.55 -16.92 -9.53
C ASP A 84 21.01 -17.05 -8.06
N ASN A 85 21.53 -15.97 -7.48
CA ASN A 85 21.91 -15.89 -6.07
C ASN A 85 20.80 -15.39 -5.14
N GLY A 86 19.56 -15.30 -5.63
CA GLY A 86 18.37 -15.03 -4.83
C GLY A 86 18.03 -13.55 -4.60
N LEU A 87 18.79 -12.60 -5.13
CA LEU A 87 18.48 -11.18 -5.02
C LEU A 87 17.29 -10.83 -5.92
N ILE A 88 16.32 -10.06 -5.39
CA ILE A 88 15.09 -9.70 -6.07
C ILE A 88 15.20 -8.26 -6.59
N HIS A 89 15.14 -8.10 -7.90
CA HIS A 89 15.04 -6.79 -8.54
C HIS A 89 13.60 -6.41 -8.78
N VAL A 90 13.32 -5.11 -8.68
CA VAL A 90 11.95 -4.57 -8.66
C VAL A 90 11.76 -3.46 -9.68
N ILE A 91 10.50 -3.25 -10.03
CA ILE A 91 10.02 -2.05 -10.74
C ILE A 91 9.00 -1.31 -9.87
N ARG A 92 8.82 -0.03 -10.14
CA ARG A 92 7.88 0.80 -9.37
C ARG A 92 6.44 0.42 -9.66
N ASN A 93 5.64 0.49 -8.61
CA ASN A 93 4.19 0.61 -8.71
C ASN A 93 3.79 1.93 -8.03
N GLY A 94 3.32 2.88 -8.81
CA GLY A 94 3.10 4.25 -8.35
C GLY A 94 4.39 5.04 -8.10
N GLY A 95 4.34 5.97 -7.17
CA GLY A 95 5.42 6.91 -6.84
C GLY A 95 6.50 6.39 -5.90
N SER A 96 6.77 5.08 -5.87
CA SER A 96 7.78 4.50 -4.99
C SER A 96 9.17 5.08 -5.25
N ASP A 97 9.79 5.64 -4.22
CA ASP A 97 11.08 6.33 -4.33
C ASP A 97 12.25 5.38 -4.04
N HIS A 98 13.03 5.09 -5.08
CA HIS A 98 14.20 4.23 -4.98
C HIS A 98 15.37 4.86 -4.20
N LEU A 99 15.39 6.18 -4.05
CA LEU A 99 16.46 6.87 -3.30
C LEU A 99 16.38 6.57 -1.80
N ILE A 100 15.18 6.36 -1.27
CA ILE A 100 14.95 6.08 0.15
C ILE A 100 14.71 4.58 0.43
N ALA A 101 14.71 3.74 -0.60
CA ALA A 101 14.45 2.31 -0.47
C ALA A 101 15.54 1.54 0.32
N PRO A 102 16.85 1.79 0.13
CA PRO A 102 17.88 1.05 0.85
C PRO A 102 17.67 1.01 2.37
N SER A 103 17.84 -0.17 2.96
CA SER A 103 17.62 -0.47 4.38
C SER A 103 16.16 -0.50 4.83
N LYS A 104 15.18 -0.30 3.95
CA LYS A 104 13.76 -0.46 4.31
C LYS A 104 13.34 -1.91 4.25
N TRP A 105 12.54 -2.31 5.24
CA TRP A 105 11.87 -3.60 5.25
C TRP A 105 10.67 -3.59 4.31
N VAL A 106 10.44 -4.73 3.68
CA VAL A 106 9.29 -4.96 2.81
C VAL A 106 8.63 -6.29 3.10
N ASN A 107 7.34 -6.34 2.84
CA ASN A 107 6.56 -7.57 2.81
C ASN A 107 6.38 -7.97 1.33
N ILE A 108 6.88 -9.14 0.97
CA ILE A 108 6.74 -9.71 -0.37
C ILE A 108 5.56 -10.66 -0.35
N HIS A 109 4.52 -10.34 -1.12
CA HIS A 109 3.32 -11.16 -1.22
C HIS A 109 3.55 -12.28 -2.23
N THR A 110 3.47 -13.53 -1.77
CA THR A 110 3.67 -14.73 -2.57
C THR A 110 2.45 -15.64 -2.51
N LYS A 111 2.41 -16.67 -3.37
CA LYS A 111 1.36 -17.71 -3.32
C LYS A 111 1.28 -18.43 -1.98
N ASN A 112 2.40 -18.51 -1.27
CA ASN A 112 2.52 -19.26 -0.01
C ASN A 112 2.47 -18.36 1.23
N GLY A 113 2.12 -17.07 1.06
CA GLY A 113 2.08 -16.10 2.15
C GLY A 113 3.11 -15.00 1.99
N ILE A 114 3.37 -14.28 3.09
CA ILE A 114 4.26 -13.13 3.11
C ILE A 114 5.68 -13.57 3.46
N VAL A 115 6.64 -13.17 2.62
CA VAL A 115 8.07 -13.26 2.88
C VAL A 115 8.58 -11.86 3.21
N LYS A 116 9.37 -11.75 4.27
CA LYS A 116 10.02 -10.48 4.63
C LYS A 116 11.35 -10.35 3.89
N GLY A 117 11.63 -9.15 3.43
CA GLY A 117 12.91 -8.80 2.82
C GLY A 117 13.35 -7.42 3.23
N VAL A 118 14.57 -7.09 2.91
CA VAL A 118 15.15 -5.77 3.13
C VAL A 118 15.73 -5.24 1.82
N PHE A 119 15.49 -3.98 1.51
CA PHE A 119 16.15 -3.34 0.38
C PHE A 119 17.63 -3.19 0.64
N GLY A 120 18.42 -3.78 -0.24
CA GLY A 120 19.88 -3.67 -0.31
C GLY A 120 20.34 -2.71 -1.39
N TRP A 121 21.56 -2.27 -1.23
CA TRP A 121 22.32 -1.48 -2.19
C TRP A 121 23.80 -1.81 -2.00
N PRO A 122 24.66 -1.76 -3.04
CA PRO A 122 26.07 -2.13 -2.90
C PRO A 122 26.75 -1.45 -1.71
N ALA A 123 27.43 -2.23 -0.87
CA ALA A 123 28.08 -1.72 0.33
C ALA A 123 29.13 -0.66 -0.01
N ILE A 124 29.31 0.35 0.84
CA ILE A 124 30.17 1.50 0.58
C ILE A 124 31.63 1.09 0.23
N HIS A 125 32.13 0.01 0.83
CA HIS A 125 33.49 -0.47 0.59
C HIS A 125 33.65 -1.23 -0.73
N THR A 126 32.57 -1.64 -1.37
CA THR A 126 32.55 -2.36 -2.65
C THR A 126 32.22 -1.45 -3.83
N ARG A 127 31.86 -0.19 -3.56
CA ARG A 127 31.53 0.79 -4.59
C ARG A 127 32.83 1.41 -5.18
N ASP A 128 32.82 1.59 -6.50
CA ASP A 128 33.83 2.38 -7.17
C ASP A 128 33.60 3.86 -6.89
N LYS A 129 34.43 4.46 -6.03
CA LYS A 129 34.29 5.87 -5.64
C LYS A 129 34.42 6.85 -6.81
N SER A 130 35.09 6.45 -7.91
CA SER A 130 35.18 7.28 -9.12
C SER A 130 33.90 7.29 -9.96
N LYS A 131 32.96 6.35 -9.66
CA LYS A 131 31.67 6.15 -10.35
C LYS A 131 30.54 6.02 -9.37
N GLU A 132 30.65 6.62 -8.18
CA GLU A 132 29.61 6.52 -7.17
C GLU A 132 28.30 7.05 -7.73
N GLN A 133 27.32 6.14 -7.85
CA GLN A 133 26.00 6.45 -8.31
C GLN A 133 25.04 6.44 -7.11
N ALA A 134 24.02 7.27 -7.15
CA ALA A 134 22.91 7.18 -6.20
C ALA A 134 22.16 5.84 -6.37
N PRO A 135 21.36 5.42 -5.36
CA PRO A 135 20.44 4.31 -5.54
C PRO A 135 19.55 4.52 -6.78
N SER A 136 19.41 3.48 -7.59
CA SER A 136 18.60 3.46 -8.80
C SER A 136 17.88 2.12 -8.90
N LEU A 137 16.88 2.02 -9.77
CA LEU A 137 16.17 0.76 -10.02
C LEU A 137 17.10 -0.35 -10.50
N ASP A 138 18.20 0.01 -11.16
CA ASP A 138 19.15 -0.96 -11.69
C ASP A 138 20.12 -1.51 -10.62
N ASN A 139 20.29 -0.80 -9.50
CA ASN A 139 21.28 -1.15 -8.49
C ASN A 139 20.75 -1.43 -7.10
N ILE A 140 19.46 -1.20 -6.86
CA ILE A 140 18.78 -1.67 -5.63
C ILE A 140 18.24 -3.09 -5.85
N PHE A 141 18.18 -3.84 -4.77
CA PHE A 141 17.61 -5.19 -4.76
C PHE A 141 16.97 -5.47 -3.41
N ILE A 142 16.14 -6.50 -3.33
CA ILE A 142 15.63 -7.00 -2.05
C ILE A 142 16.38 -8.31 -1.74
N ASP A 143 16.80 -8.43 -0.50
CA ASP A 143 17.40 -9.62 0.09
C ASP A 143 16.41 -10.21 1.10
N THR A 144 16.24 -11.50 1.09
CA THR A 144 15.32 -12.24 1.98
C THR A 144 16.06 -13.07 3.05
N GLY A 145 17.40 -13.07 3.04
CA GLY A 145 18.26 -13.85 3.93
C GLY A 145 18.68 -15.20 3.38
#